data_4a80ef6b2dfeef7f12e195b8e2f598d5
#
_entry.id   4a80ef6b2dfeef7f12e195b8e2f598d5
#
_cell.length_a   1.000
_cell.length_b   1.000
_cell.length_c   1.000
_cell.angle_alpha   90.00
_cell.angle_beta   90.00
_cell.angle_gamma   90.00
#
_symmetry.space_group_name_H-M   'P 1'
#
loop_
_entity.id
_entity.type
_entity.pdbx_description
1 polymer ?
#
loop_
_entity_poly.entity_id
_entity_poly.type
_entity_poly.pdbx_seq_one_letter_code
_entity_poly.pdbx_strand_id
1 'polypeptide(L)'
;MWDVMMWPIVACLLLPGLLVYLGMHVVRRGIIFVDIAMAQMASLGVCFAVMKHMDLDSPLTFWISLGFTLLAAALFAFTGKRTGEVPQEAIIGIAYVVAAAASVILLSYSTEGDEQIKNMLIGNILLVTKQEIFRTLALFVGVGVFHWFARKRFMMLSFAPEEAVAIGVSVKLWDFLFYATFGLVVTSFVQIVGVLLVFTYLIVPAVCGILTARRFGVRLAIGVVLSLAGGVTGLMVSFYQDLPSGAAIVCVFGVLLVLTGIVSIFIKEKPRRVDA
;
A
#
# COMPACT_ATOMS: atom_id res chain seq x y z
N MET A 1 -14.96 9.07 24.63
CA MET A 1 -15.22 8.29 23.39
C MET A 1 -14.81 9.08 22.14
N TRP A 2 -15.41 10.23 21.87
CA TRP A 2 -15.08 11.03 20.68
C TRP A 2 -13.63 11.49 20.62
N ASP A 3 -13.03 11.90 21.72
CA ASP A 3 -11.64 12.39 21.77
C ASP A 3 -10.61 11.31 21.37
N VAL A 4 -10.88 10.03 21.68
CA VAL A 4 -10.01 8.90 21.34
C VAL A 4 -10.22 8.44 19.90
N MET A 5 -11.46 8.48 19.39
CA MET A 5 -11.83 7.96 18.08
C MET A 5 -11.63 8.96 16.92
N MET A 6 -11.50 10.25 17.23
CA MET A 6 -11.45 11.31 16.22
C MET A 6 -10.27 11.12 15.25
N TRP A 7 -9.06 10.95 15.76
CA TRP A 7 -7.87 10.81 14.91
C TRP A 7 -7.83 9.49 14.16
N PRO A 8 -8.16 8.33 14.75
CA PRO A 8 -8.37 7.08 14.02
C PRO A 8 -9.38 7.18 12.86
N ILE A 9 -10.53 7.85 13.09
CA ILE A 9 -11.52 8.06 12.02
C ILE A 9 -10.94 8.95 10.92
N VAL A 10 -10.25 10.04 11.27
CA VAL A 10 -9.59 10.91 10.29
C VAL A 10 -8.54 10.13 9.49
N ALA A 11 -7.77 9.23 10.13
CA ALA A 11 -6.86 8.34 9.42
C ALA A 11 -7.61 7.45 8.41
N CYS A 12 -8.69 6.78 8.84
CA CYS A 12 -9.51 5.96 7.95
C CYS A 12 -10.11 6.75 6.78
N LEU A 13 -10.37 8.04 6.93
CA LEU A 13 -10.86 8.91 5.86
C LEU A 13 -9.75 9.37 4.92
N LEU A 14 -8.54 9.55 5.43
CA LEU A 14 -7.38 10.01 4.66
C LEU A 14 -6.77 8.91 3.79
N LEU A 15 -6.62 7.70 4.35
CA LEU A 15 -5.97 6.53 3.74
C LEU A 15 -6.50 6.19 2.33
N PRO A 16 -7.81 6.15 2.06
CA PRO A 16 -8.35 5.66 0.80
C PRO A 16 -7.92 6.44 -0.44
N GLY A 17 -7.79 7.75 -0.32
CA GLY A 17 -7.63 8.62 -1.48
C GLY A 17 -6.45 8.22 -2.39
N LEU A 18 -5.26 8.14 -1.82
CA LEU A 18 -4.05 7.83 -2.56
C LEU A 18 -3.80 6.33 -2.65
N LEU A 19 -4.09 5.54 -1.60
CA LEU A 19 -3.83 4.10 -1.59
C LEU A 19 -4.66 3.37 -2.64
N VAL A 20 -5.95 3.65 -2.77
CA VAL A 20 -6.80 3.03 -3.80
C VAL A 20 -6.29 3.36 -5.21
N TYR A 21 -5.88 4.61 -5.45
CA TYR A 21 -5.28 5.00 -6.73
C TYR A 21 -4.00 4.21 -7.02
N LEU A 22 -3.06 4.15 -6.08
CA LEU A 22 -1.83 3.37 -6.21
C LEU A 22 -2.12 1.89 -6.39
N GLY A 23 -3.07 1.33 -5.65
CA GLY A 23 -3.53 -0.05 -5.76
C GLY A 23 -4.05 -0.41 -7.14
N MET A 24 -4.80 0.49 -7.79
CA MET A 24 -5.24 0.31 -9.18
C MET A 24 -4.06 0.12 -10.15
N HIS A 25 -2.99 0.88 -9.96
CA HIS A 25 -1.77 0.76 -10.76
C HIS A 25 -1.03 -0.55 -10.45
N VAL A 26 -0.90 -0.91 -9.18
CA VAL A 26 -0.24 -2.14 -8.71
C VAL A 26 -0.93 -3.38 -9.26
N VAL A 27 -2.26 -3.49 -9.09
CA VAL A 27 -3.04 -4.61 -9.60
C VAL A 27 -2.97 -4.70 -11.12
N ARG A 28 -3.01 -3.55 -11.83
CA ARG A 28 -2.95 -3.54 -13.30
C ARG A 28 -1.57 -3.94 -13.84
N ARG A 29 -0.51 -3.62 -13.11
CA ARG A 29 0.87 -4.01 -13.46
C ARG A 29 1.17 -5.48 -13.16
N GLY A 30 0.32 -6.16 -12.37
CA GLY A 30 0.52 -7.54 -11.95
C GLY A 30 1.67 -7.70 -10.95
N ILE A 31 1.82 -6.75 -10.03
CA ILE A 31 2.87 -6.69 -9.02
C ILE A 31 2.25 -6.56 -7.61
N ILE A 32 1.31 -7.43 -7.31
CA ILE A 32 0.44 -7.31 -6.12
C ILE A 32 1.23 -7.28 -4.80
N PHE A 33 2.33 -8.01 -4.71
CA PHE A 33 3.13 -8.10 -3.48
C PHE A 33 4.19 -7.00 -3.31
N VAL A 34 4.21 -5.99 -4.19
CA VAL A 34 5.23 -4.93 -4.13
C VAL A 34 5.16 -4.09 -2.86
N ASP A 35 3.97 -3.89 -2.31
CA ASP A 35 3.79 -3.12 -1.08
C ASP A 35 4.32 -3.86 0.15
N ILE A 36 4.03 -5.17 0.27
CA ILE A 36 4.55 -6.00 1.35
C ILE A 36 6.08 -6.07 1.27
N ALA A 37 6.64 -6.22 0.07
CA ALA A 37 8.07 -6.23 -0.11
C ALA A 37 8.74 -4.89 0.24
N MET A 38 8.13 -3.77 -0.16
CA MET A 38 8.62 -2.44 0.21
C MET A 38 8.47 -2.15 1.70
N ALA A 39 7.34 -2.56 2.30
CA ALA A 39 7.13 -2.49 3.73
C ALA A 39 8.19 -3.29 4.50
N GLN A 40 8.53 -4.48 4.03
CA GLN A 40 9.57 -5.32 4.65
C GLN A 40 10.96 -4.73 4.48
N MET A 41 11.26 -4.09 3.35
CA MET A 41 12.51 -3.36 3.16
C MET A 41 12.59 -2.13 4.08
N ALA A 42 11.49 -1.40 4.26
CA ALA A 42 11.40 -0.32 5.24
C ALA A 42 11.67 -0.83 6.66
N SER A 43 11.04 -1.94 7.02
CA SER A 43 11.23 -2.63 8.30
C SER A 43 12.68 -3.06 8.51
N LEU A 44 13.33 -3.63 7.50
CA LEU A 44 14.75 -3.97 7.54
C LEU A 44 15.63 -2.74 7.84
N GLY A 45 15.28 -1.60 7.25
CA GLY A 45 15.97 -0.33 7.54
C GLY A 45 15.80 0.13 8.98
N VAL A 46 14.60 -0.05 9.56
CA VAL A 46 14.35 0.22 10.99
C VAL A 46 15.15 -0.75 11.88
N CYS A 47 15.14 -2.05 11.57
CA CYS A 47 15.91 -3.05 12.31
C CYS A 47 17.42 -2.73 12.28
N PHE A 48 17.92 -2.24 11.15
CA PHE A 48 19.31 -1.79 11.03
C PHE A 48 19.60 -0.58 11.93
N ALA A 49 18.70 0.40 12.01
CA ALA A 49 18.84 1.55 12.89
C ALA A 49 18.82 1.15 14.37
N VAL A 50 17.89 0.25 14.76
CA VAL A 50 17.81 -0.30 16.12
C VAL A 50 19.08 -1.05 16.50
N MET A 51 19.63 -1.87 15.62
CA MET A 51 20.91 -2.55 15.84
C MET A 51 22.06 -1.53 16.08
N LYS A 52 21.95 -0.31 15.55
CA LYS A 52 22.89 0.80 15.80
C LYS A 52 22.53 1.64 17.03
N HIS A 53 21.62 1.16 17.89
CA HIS A 53 21.13 1.86 19.08
C HIS A 53 20.51 3.24 18.78
N MET A 54 19.85 3.38 17.64
CA MET A 54 19.12 4.60 17.29
C MET A 54 17.68 4.49 17.78
N ASP A 55 17.11 5.63 18.23
CA ASP A 55 15.72 5.69 18.64
C ASP A 55 14.78 5.48 17.44
N LEU A 56 13.68 4.73 17.67
CA LEU A 56 12.67 4.43 16.64
C LEU A 56 12.04 5.70 16.06
N ASP A 57 11.76 6.69 16.91
CA ASP A 57 11.13 7.96 16.52
C ASP A 57 12.10 8.98 15.96
N SER A 58 13.37 8.63 15.84
CA SER A 58 14.41 9.51 15.30
C SER A 58 14.15 9.79 13.81
N PRO A 59 14.30 11.05 13.35
CA PRO A 59 14.29 11.38 11.93
C PRO A 59 15.32 10.57 11.13
N LEU A 60 16.46 10.22 11.72
CA LEU A 60 17.51 9.45 11.07
C LEU A 60 17.04 8.01 10.80
N THR A 61 16.32 7.37 11.73
CA THR A 61 15.70 6.06 11.54
C THR A 61 14.73 6.06 10.36
N PHE A 62 13.92 7.11 10.21
CA PHE A 62 13.04 7.28 9.06
C PHE A 62 13.83 7.35 7.73
N TRP A 63 14.89 8.15 7.67
CA TRP A 63 15.71 8.29 6.46
C TRP A 63 16.46 7.01 6.09
N ILE A 64 16.91 6.23 7.08
CA ILE A 64 17.52 4.92 6.86
C ILE A 64 16.47 3.97 6.29
N SER A 65 15.30 3.87 6.91
CA SER A 65 14.18 3.06 6.45
C SER A 65 13.78 3.40 5.01
N LEU A 66 13.65 4.69 4.71
CA LEU A 66 13.36 5.17 3.36
C LEU A 66 14.50 4.81 2.37
N GLY A 67 15.76 4.89 2.80
CA GLY A 67 16.91 4.47 1.98
C GLY A 67 16.83 3.01 1.54
N PHE A 68 16.50 2.09 2.45
CA PHE A 68 16.25 0.68 2.11
C PHE A 68 15.08 0.50 1.16
N THR A 69 14.01 1.27 1.35
CA THR A 69 12.85 1.25 0.45
C THR A 69 13.20 1.78 -0.95
N LEU A 70 14.03 2.82 -1.06
CA LEU A 70 14.51 3.34 -2.35
C LEU A 70 15.46 2.36 -3.06
N LEU A 71 16.26 1.59 -2.32
CA LEU A 71 17.03 0.48 -2.87
C LEU A 71 16.12 -0.59 -3.48
N ALA A 72 15.03 -0.95 -2.80
CA ALA A 72 14.02 -1.85 -3.36
C ALA A 72 13.34 -1.25 -4.61
N ALA A 73 13.00 0.03 -4.58
CA ALA A 73 12.42 0.73 -5.73
C ALA A 73 13.35 0.68 -6.95
N ALA A 74 14.66 0.89 -6.74
CA ALA A 74 15.65 0.76 -7.80
C ALA A 74 15.74 -0.68 -8.30
N LEU A 75 15.85 -1.67 -7.40
CA LEU A 75 15.87 -3.08 -7.76
C LEU A 75 14.67 -3.44 -8.65
N PHE A 76 13.45 -3.11 -8.23
CA PHE A 76 12.24 -3.46 -8.97
C PHE A 76 12.11 -2.72 -10.31
N ALA A 77 12.57 -1.47 -10.38
CA ALA A 77 12.56 -0.71 -11.63
C ALA A 77 13.56 -1.24 -12.67
N PHE A 78 14.73 -1.70 -12.22
CA PHE A 78 15.77 -2.19 -13.12
C PHE A 78 15.62 -3.65 -13.51
N THR A 79 14.93 -4.46 -12.69
CA THR A 79 14.69 -5.89 -12.96
C THR A 79 13.34 -6.15 -13.65
N GLY A 80 12.46 -5.14 -13.78
CA GLY A 80 11.14 -5.28 -14.40
C GLY A 80 11.16 -5.74 -15.88
N LYS A 81 10.25 -6.63 -16.23
CA LYS A 81 9.75 -7.06 -17.55
C LYS A 81 10.75 -7.37 -18.71
N ARG A 82 12.04 -7.18 -18.59
CA ARG A 82 12.97 -7.39 -19.72
C ARG A 82 13.63 -8.77 -19.79
N THR A 83 13.55 -9.56 -18.73
CA THR A 83 14.18 -10.88 -18.68
C THR A 83 13.25 -12.04 -19.08
N GLY A 84 12.09 -11.76 -19.64
CA GLY A 84 11.16 -12.70 -20.28
C GLY A 84 10.82 -14.01 -19.54
N GLU A 85 11.78 -14.61 -18.86
CA GLU A 85 11.66 -15.92 -18.22
C GLU A 85 11.25 -15.83 -16.75
N VAL A 86 11.64 -14.76 -16.01
CA VAL A 86 11.33 -14.59 -14.59
C VAL A 86 10.27 -13.51 -14.40
N PRO A 87 9.10 -13.85 -13.85
CA PRO A 87 8.09 -12.85 -13.53
C PRO A 87 8.61 -11.84 -12.52
N GLN A 88 8.28 -10.56 -12.68
CA GLN A 88 8.69 -9.50 -11.75
C GLN A 88 8.22 -9.78 -10.31
N GLU A 89 7.07 -10.42 -10.16
CA GLU A 89 6.51 -10.81 -8.87
C GLU A 89 7.39 -11.82 -8.12
N ALA A 90 8.11 -12.70 -8.83
CA ALA A 90 9.07 -13.61 -8.23
C ALA A 90 10.27 -12.84 -7.61
N ILE A 91 10.77 -11.82 -8.30
CA ILE A 91 11.86 -10.96 -7.79
C ILE A 91 11.40 -10.18 -6.57
N ILE A 92 10.18 -9.65 -6.60
CA ILE A 92 9.55 -8.95 -5.47
C ILE A 92 9.40 -9.89 -4.27
N GLY A 93 8.92 -11.13 -4.51
CA GLY A 93 8.79 -12.14 -3.46
C GLY A 93 10.11 -12.56 -2.85
N ILE A 94 11.16 -12.73 -3.66
CA ILE A 94 12.51 -13.03 -3.17
C ILE A 94 13.04 -11.87 -2.32
N ALA A 95 12.89 -10.62 -2.78
CA ALA A 95 13.31 -9.44 -2.02
C ALA A 95 12.60 -9.36 -0.66
N TYR A 96 11.30 -9.66 -0.62
CA TYR A 96 10.52 -9.75 0.61
C TYR A 96 11.10 -10.77 1.59
N VAL A 97 11.31 -12.02 1.13
CA VAL A 97 11.80 -13.10 2.00
C VAL A 97 13.21 -12.82 2.51
N VAL A 98 14.08 -12.30 1.65
CA VAL A 98 15.45 -11.92 2.04
C VAL A 98 15.43 -10.77 3.05
N ALA A 99 14.62 -9.75 2.86
CA ALA A 99 14.48 -8.65 3.80
C ALA A 99 13.90 -9.12 5.14
N ALA A 100 12.91 -10.02 5.12
CA ALA A 100 12.32 -10.59 6.33
C ALA A 100 13.37 -11.41 7.13
N ALA A 101 14.10 -12.28 6.44
CA ALA A 101 15.16 -13.08 7.07
C ALA A 101 16.28 -12.19 7.65
N ALA A 102 16.70 -11.18 6.90
CA ALA A 102 17.72 -10.23 7.37
C ALA A 102 17.22 -9.42 8.59
N SER A 103 15.95 -9.02 8.63
CA SER A 103 15.35 -8.34 9.79
C SER A 103 15.40 -9.23 11.04
N VAL A 104 15.04 -10.51 10.91
CA VAL A 104 15.12 -11.48 12.03
C VAL A 104 16.57 -11.64 12.53
N ILE A 105 17.55 -11.73 11.62
CA ILE A 105 18.97 -11.81 11.99
C ILE A 105 19.40 -10.54 12.74
N LEU A 106 19.04 -9.34 12.25
CA LEU A 106 19.41 -8.09 12.91
C LEU A 106 18.78 -7.97 14.31
N LEU A 107 17.50 -8.36 14.45
CA LEU A 107 16.77 -8.30 15.71
C LEU A 107 17.20 -9.37 16.72
N SER A 108 17.82 -10.47 16.28
CA SER A 108 18.39 -11.46 17.21
C SER A 108 19.50 -10.89 18.10
N TYR A 109 20.07 -9.75 17.71
CA TYR A 109 21.02 -8.98 18.52
C TYR A 109 20.35 -7.92 19.42
N SER A 110 19.01 -7.80 19.40
CA SER A 110 18.23 -6.86 20.22
C SER A 110 17.37 -7.60 21.22
N THR A 111 17.26 -7.09 22.44
CA THR A 111 16.42 -7.69 23.51
C THR A 111 14.91 -7.44 23.32
N GLU A 112 14.53 -6.49 22.43
CA GLU A 112 13.13 -6.08 22.18
C GLU A 112 12.61 -6.51 20.81
N GLY A 113 13.33 -7.39 20.13
CA GLY A 113 13.08 -7.74 18.73
C GLY A 113 11.67 -8.27 18.42
N ASP A 114 11.16 -9.16 19.27
CA ASP A 114 9.87 -9.85 19.05
C ASP A 114 8.69 -8.88 19.13
N GLU A 115 8.71 -7.93 20.07
CA GLU A 115 7.65 -6.93 20.23
C GLU A 115 7.65 -5.95 19.05
N GLN A 116 8.82 -5.56 18.55
CA GLN A 116 8.95 -4.69 17.40
C GLN A 116 8.41 -5.33 16.11
N ILE A 117 8.72 -6.61 15.86
CA ILE A 117 8.17 -7.34 14.70
C ILE A 117 6.64 -7.36 14.78
N LYS A 118 6.07 -7.66 15.95
CA LYS A 118 4.64 -7.71 16.14
C LYS A 118 3.97 -6.37 15.89
N ASN A 119 4.54 -5.28 16.39
CA ASN A 119 4.01 -3.93 16.22
C ASN A 119 4.06 -3.48 14.76
N MET A 120 5.12 -3.81 14.02
CA MET A 120 5.24 -3.49 12.60
C MET A 120 4.24 -4.25 11.73
N LEU A 121 3.91 -5.51 12.07
CA LEU A 121 2.96 -6.31 11.30
C LEU A 121 1.52 -5.89 11.52
N ILE A 122 1.12 -5.72 12.78
CA ILE A 122 -0.28 -5.50 13.16
C ILE A 122 -0.62 -4.03 13.15
N GLY A 123 0.32 -3.17 13.61
CA GLY A 123 0.07 -1.74 13.81
C GLY A 123 -1.07 -1.47 14.80
N ASN A 124 -1.29 -0.21 15.11
CA ASN A 124 -2.43 0.18 15.95
C ASN A 124 -2.95 1.57 15.54
N ILE A 125 -3.93 1.60 14.64
CA ILE A 125 -4.52 2.85 14.16
C ILE A 125 -5.20 3.67 15.29
N LEU A 126 -5.54 3.05 16.42
CA LEU A 126 -6.15 3.74 17.57
C LEU A 126 -5.16 4.67 18.29
N LEU A 127 -3.86 4.41 18.14
CA LEU A 127 -2.81 5.22 18.77
C LEU A 127 -2.32 6.37 17.87
N VAL A 128 -2.90 6.53 16.68
CA VAL A 128 -2.47 7.56 15.73
C VAL A 128 -2.61 8.96 16.32
N THR A 129 -1.55 9.75 16.21
CA THR A 129 -1.46 11.10 16.72
C THR A 129 -1.86 12.15 15.69
N LYS A 130 -2.26 13.33 16.18
CA LYS A 130 -2.53 14.49 15.32
C LYS A 130 -1.32 14.83 14.42
N GLN A 131 -0.11 14.75 14.95
CA GLN A 131 1.11 15.09 14.23
C GLN A 131 1.37 14.11 13.08
N GLU A 132 1.17 12.82 13.30
CA GLU A 132 1.29 11.79 12.24
C GLU A 132 0.27 12.01 11.14
N ILE A 133 -0.98 12.36 11.47
CA ILE A 133 -2.02 12.68 10.47
C ILE A 133 -1.59 13.84 9.58
N PHE A 134 -1.08 14.93 10.16
CA PHE A 134 -0.65 16.09 9.36
C PHE A 134 0.59 15.78 8.50
N ARG A 135 1.56 15.02 9.03
CA ARG A 135 2.72 14.55 8.26
C ARG A 135 2.27 13.72 7.06
N THR A 136 1.37 12.78 7.30
CA THR A 136 0.79 11.90 6.29
C THR A 136 0.00 12.67 5.24
N LEU A 137 -0.82 13.62 5.66
CA LEU A 137 -1.57 14.49 4.75
C LEU A 137 -0.62 15.30 3.85
N ALA A 138 0.41 15.90 4.40
CA ALA A 138 1.40 16.65 3.63
C ALA A 138 2.10 15.76 2.59
N LEU A 139 2.47 14.54 2.98
CA LEU A 139 3.05 13.55 2.08
C LEU A 139 2.07 13.16 0.97
N PHE A 140 0.80 12.89 1.31
CA PHE A 140 -0.24 12.53 0.35
C PHE A 140 -0.50 13.63 -0.66
N VAL A 141 -0.56 14.87 -0.19
CA VAL A 141 -0.71 16.01 -1.09
C VAL A 141 0.50 16.12 -2.01
N GLY A 142 1.71 16.01 -1.49
CA GLY A 142 2.93 16.08 -2.30
C GLY A 142 3.00 14.97 -3.36
N VAL A 143 2.81 13.72 -2.95
CA VAL A 143 2.79 12.57 -3.87
C VAL A 143 1.60 12.66 -4.83
N GLY A 144 0.42 13.02 -4.34
CA GLY A 144 -0.79 13.17 -5.16
C GLY A 144 -0.62 14.24 -6.25
N VAL A 145 -0.06 15.40 -5.91
CA VAL A 145 0.26 16.47 -6.87
C VAL A 145 1.27 15.98 -7.92
N PHE A 146 2.34 15.30 -7.48
CA PHE A 146 3.30 14.73 -8.41
C PHE A 146 2.65 13.72 -9.36
N HIS A 147 1.84 12.80 -8.84
CA HIS A 147 1.12 11.81 -9.65
C HIS A 147 0.08 12.46 -10.57
N TRP A 148 -0.55 13.56 -10.16
CA TRP A 148 -1.47 14.32 -11.00
C TRP A 148 -0.77 14.91 -12.23
N PHE A 149 0.40 15.54 -12.05
CA PHE A 149 1.19 16.05 -13.17
C PHE A 149 1.76 14.92 -14.06
N ALA A 150 2.19 13.83 -13.46
CA ALA A 150 2.73 12.66 -14.16
C ALA A 150 1.67 11.66 -14.65
N ARG A 151 0.37 11.92 -14.41
CA ARG A 151 -0.74 10.96 -14.61
C ARG A 151 -0.75 10.31 -16.00
N LYS A 152 -0.50 11.08 -17.05
CA LYS A 152 -0.52 10.54 -18.43
C LYS A 152 0.53 9.44 -18.61
N ARG A 153 1.72 9.62 -18.07
CA ARG A 153 2.83 8.66 -18.15
C ARG A 153 2.59 7.44 -17.28
N PHE A 154 2.13 7.64 -16.04
CA PHE A 154 1.79 6.52 -15.15
C PHE A 154 0.63 5.69 -15.68
N MET A 155 -0.42 6.33 -16.21
CA MET A 155 -1.53 5.62 -16.85
C MET A 155 -1.06 4.83 -18.07
N MET A 156 -0.26 5.44 -18.95
CA MET A 156 0.26 4.76 -20.13
C MET A 156 1.10 3.54 -19.76
N LEU A 157 2.05 3.67 -18.83
CA LEU A 157 2.91 2.57 -18.37
C LEU A 157 2.13 1.43 -17.70
N SER A 158 1.01 1.74 -17.05
CA SER A 158 0.22 0.72 -16.35
C SER A 158 -0.84 0.07 -17.24
N PHE A 159 -1.38 0.77 -18.24
CA PHE A 159 -2.52 0.31 -19.05
C PHE A 159 -2.17 0.04 -20.51
N ALA A 160 -1.13 0.68 -21.05
CA ALA A 160 -0.66 0.53 -22.44
C ALA A 160 0.88 0.60 -22.51
N PRO A 161 1.62 -0.32 -21.84
CA PRO A 161 3.08 -0.26 -21.74
C PRO A 161 3.80 -0.34 -23.09
N GLU A 162 3.24 -1.05 -24.06
CA GLU A 162 3.80 -1.17 -25.41
C GLU A 162 3.76 0.18 -26.15
N GLU A 163 2.68 0.94 -26.01
CA GLU A 163 2.56 2.29 -26.59
C GLU A 163 3.57 3.24 -25.95
N ALA A 164 3.79 3.15 -24.62
CA ALA A 164 4.77 3.96 -23.93
C ALA A 164 6.19 3.73 -24.46
N VAL A 165 6.55 2.48 -24.75
CA VAL A 165 7.85 2.13 -25.34
C VAL A 165 7.94 2.68 -26.78
N ALA A 166 6.88 2.54 -27.57
CA ALA A 166 6.86 2.97 -28.96
C ALA A 166 7.09 4.48 -29.13
N ILE A 167 6.62 5.32 -28.19
CA ILE A 167 6.81 6.77 -28.19
C ILE A 167 8.07 7.23 -27.44
N GLY A 168 8.97 6.30 -27.07
CA GLY A 168 10.27 6.60 -26.47
C GLY A 168 10.23 6.99 -24.98
N VAL A 169 9.17 6.66 -24.25
CA VAL A 169 9.11 6.89 -22.79
C VAL A 169 10.12 5.98 -22.08
N SER A 170 11.00 6.56 -21.26
CA SER A 170 11.94 5.79 -20.44
C SER A 170 11.22 5.00 -19.35
N VAL A 171 10.87 3.74 -19.64
CA VAL A 171 10.15 2.83 -18.74
C VAL A 171 10.86 2.74 -17.39
N LYS A 172 12.18 2.51 -17.38
CA LYS A 172 12.97 2.33 -16.15
C LYS A 172 12.90 3.54 -15.23
N LEU A 173 13.00 4.77 -15.78
CA LEU A 173 12.95 5.99 -14.99
C LEU A 173 11.56 6.18 -14.35
N TRP A 174 10.49 5.98 -15.15
CA TRP A 174 9.13 6.16 -14.68
C TRP A 174 8.68 5.06 -13.72
N ASP A 175 9.15 3.83 -13.91
CA ASP A 175 8.94 2.75 -12.95
C ASP A 175 9.70 3.04 -11.65
N PHE A 176 10.94 3.54 -11.70
CA PHE A 176 11.66 3.96 -10.51
C PHE A 176 10.91 5.06 -9.76
N LEU A 177 10.45 6.10 -10.46
CA LEU A 177 9.68 7.19 -9.84
C LEU A 177 8.36 6.70 -9.23
N PHE A 178 7.68 5.76 -9.91
CA PHE A 178 6.49 5.12 -9.36
C PHE A 178 6.81 4.35 -8.08
N TYR A 179 7.81 3.46 -8.10
CA TYR A 179 8.20 2.68 -6.93
C TYR A 179 8.76 3.55 -5.80
N ALA A 180 9.51 4.59 -6.11
CA ALA A 180 10.06 5.51 -5.11
C ALA A 180 8.94 6.27 -4.38
N THR A 181 7.99 6.85 -5.11
CA THR A 181 6.83 7.54 -4.50
C THR A 181 5.89 6.58 -3.79
N PHE A 182 5.68 5.39 -4.36
CA PHE A 182 4.92 4.31 -3.74
C PHE A 182 5.57 3.86 -2.43
N GLY A 183 6.88 3.60 -2.45
CA GLY A 183 7.64 3.20 -1.27
C GLY A 183 7.65 4.27 -0.18
N LEU A 184 7.76 5.55 -0.55
CA LEU A 184 7.65 6.66 0.39
C LEU A 184 6.28 6.65 1.11
N VAL A 185 5.19 6.41 0.39
CA VAL A 185 3.84 6.29 0.95
C VAL A 185 3.77 5.07 1.87
N VAL A 186 4.19 3.89 1.40
CA VAL A 186 4.15 2.65 2.18
C VAL A 186 4.98 2.75 3.45
N THR A 187 6.23 3.24 3.37
CA THR A 187 7.12 3.41 4.53
C THR A 187 6.48 4.30 5.60
N SER A 188 5.85 5.40 5.18
CA SER A 188 5.20 6.34 6.11
C SER A 188 3.97 5.75 6.79
N PHE A 189 3.23 4.87 6.09
CA PHE A 189 2.01 4.28 6.63
C PHE A 189 2.25 3.04 7.47
N VAL A 190 3.18 2.20 7.06
CA VAL A 190 3.47 0.96 7.78
C VAL A 190 3.87 1.23 9.22
N GLN A 191 4.59 2.31 9.48
CA GLN A 191 4.97 2.72 10.84
C GLN A 191 3.77 3.09 11.71
N ILE A 192 2.67 3.57 11.10
CA ILE A 192 1.47 4.03 11.83
C ILE A 192 0.44 2.92 11.97
N VAL A 193 0.11 2.24 10.86
CA VAL A 193 -1.04 1.34 10.79
C VAL A 193 -0.67 -0.13 10.56
N GLY A 194 0.60 -0.43 10.37
CA GLY A 194 1.12 -1.77 10.11
C GLY A 194 0.96 -2.26 8.67
N VAL A 195 1.75 -3.28 8.32
CA VAL A 195 1.85 -3.82 6.95
C VAL A 195 0.51 -4.37 6.46
N LEU A 196 -0.18 -5.16 7.29
CA LEU A 196 -1.42 -5.83 6.89
C LEU A 196 -2.53 -4.85 6.51
N LEU A 197 -2.62 -3.73 7.24
CA LEU A 197 -3.65 -2.75 6.99
C LEU A 197 -3.35 -1.92 5.73
N VAL A 198 -2.08 -1.54 5.51
CA VAL A 198 -1.67 -0.84 4.28
C VAL A 198 -1.98 -1.69 3.05
N PHE A 199 -1.58 -2.97 3.05
CA PHE A 199 -1.88 -3.92 1.97
C PHE A 199 -3.38 -3.99 1.69
N THR A 200 -4.18 -4.11 2.75
CA THR A 200 -5.62 -4.25 2.63
C THR A 200 -6.27 -3.00 2.01
N TYR A 201 -5.91 -1.80 2.46
CA TYR A 201 -6.41 -0.54 1.90
C TYR A 201 -5.97 -0.30 0.45
N LEU A 202 -4.82 -0.83 0.07
CA LEU A 202 -4.28 -0.70 -1.28
C LEU A 202 -4.97 -1.67 -2.25
N ILE A 203 -5.06 -2.95 -1.89
CA ILE A 203 -5.44 -4.00 -2.84
C ILE A 203 -6.95 -4.26 -2.85
N VAL A 204 -7.57 -4.44 -1.70
CA VAL A 204 -8.97 -4.89 -1.65
C VAL A 204 -9.93 -3.90 -2.32
N PRO A 205 -9.91 -2.58 -2.02
CA PRO A 205 -10.80 -1.64 -2.66
C PRO A 205 -10.52 -1.48 -4.16
N ALA A 206 -9.24 -1.56 -4.58
CA ALA A 206 -8.87 -1.53 -5.98
C ALA A 206 -9.46 -2.73 -6.74
N VAL A 207 -9.35 -3.94 -6.17
CA VAL A 207 -9.95 -5.16 -6.75
C VAL A 207 -11.47 -5.04 -6.81
N CYS A 208 -12.13 -4.57 -5.74
CA CYS A 208 -13.58 -4.36 -5.74
C CYS A 208 -14.02 -3.39 -6.86
N GLY A 209 -13.30 -2.28 -7.04
CA GLY A 209 -13.57 -1.35 -8.13
C GLY A 209 -13.35 -1.96 -9.52
N ILE A 210 -12.34 -2.81 -9.69
CA ILE A 210 -12.05 -3.51 -10.96
C ILE A 210 -13.14 -4.54 -11.27
N LEU A 211 -13.67 -5.24 -10.27
CA LEU A 211 -14.72 -6.24 -10.44
C LEU A 211 -16.06 -5.62 -10.85
N THR A 212 -16.37 -4.41 -10.39
CA THR A 212 -17.70 -3.80 -10.52
C THR A 212 -17.84 -2.79 -11.65
N ALA A 213 -16.74 -2.19 -12.14
CA ALA A 213 -16.80 -1.15 -13.14
C ALA A 213 -15.79 -1.34 -14.26
N ARG A 214 -15.98 -0.60 -15.39
CA ARG A 214 -15.07 -0.65 -16.55
C ARG A 214 -14.20 0.62 -16.64
N ARG A 215 -14.78 1.80 -16.39
CA ARG A 215 -14.08 3.08 -16.49
C ARG A 215 -13.19 3.32 -15.28
N PHE A 216 -11.95 3.75 -15.47
CA PHE A 216 -10.97 3.96 -14.40
C PHE A 216 -11.50 4.88 -13.28
N GLY A 217 -12.11 6.02 -13.63
CA GLY A 217 -12.64 6.95 -12.63
C GLY A 217 -13.77 6.35 -11.78
N VAL A 218 -14.64 5.52 -12.38
CA VAL A 218 -15.72 4.82 -11.65
C VAL A 218 -15.13 3.73 -10.74
N ARG A 219 -14.13 2.98 -11.19
CA ARG A 219 -13.40 2.01 -10.37
C ARG A 219 -12.79 2.68 -9.14
N LEU A 220 -12.11 3.82 -9.36
CA LEU A 220 -11.50 4.58 -8.29
C LEU A 220 -12.54 5.08 -7.29
N ALA A 221 -13.65 5.66 -7.77
CA ALA A 221 -14.73 6.15 -6.91
C ALA A 221 -15.35 5.02 -6.07
N ILE A 222 -15.67 3.86 -6.67
CA ILE A 222 -16.19 2.70 -5.95
C ILE A 222 -15.16 2.21 -4.93
N GLY A 223 -13.90 2.07 -5.32
CA GLY A 223 -12.84 1.65 -4.41
C GLY A 223 -12.69 2.60 -3.22
N VAL A 224 -12.72 3.91 -3.44
CA VAL A 224 -12.66 4.91 -2.35
C VAL A 224 -13.87 4.79 -1.43
N VAL A 225 -15.09 4.69 -1.96
CA VAL A 225 -16.31 4.55 -1.13
C VAL A 225 -16.27 3.27 -0.30
N LEU A 226 -15.91 2.14 -0.89
CA LEU A 226 -15.78 0.87 -0.16
C LEU A 226 -14.65 0.91 0.87
N SER A 227 -13.56 1.60 0.57
CA SER A 227 -12.45 1.80 1.48
C SER A 227 -12.85 2.64 2.70
N LEU A 228 -13.58 3.73 2.49
CA LEU A 228 -14.14 4.56 3.56
C LEU A 228 -15.11 3.75 4.44
N ALA A 229 -16.06 3.06 3.81
CA ALA A 229 -17.04 2.24 4.51
C ALA A 229 -16.37 1.11 5.33
N GLY A 230 -15.45 0.37 4.69
CA GLY A 230 -14.73 -0.74 5.33
C GLY A 230 -13.85 -0.28 6.50
N GLY A 231 -13.13 0.82 6.33
CA GLY A 231 -12.27 1.38 7.35
C GLY A 231 -13.06 1.84 8.58
N VAL A 232 -14.10 2.64 8.37
CA VAL A 232 -14.93 3.14 9.48
C VAL A 232 -15.68 1.98 10.17
N THR A 233 -16.28 1.07 9.39
CA THR A 233 -17.00 -0.09 9.97
C THR A 233 -16.05 -0.99 10.75
N GLY A 234 -14.87 -1.31 10.21
CA GLY A 234 -13.89 -2.15 10.88
C GLY A 234 -13.34 -1.50 12.16
N LEU A 235 -13.13 -0.18 12.14
CA LEU A 235 -12.73 0.58 13.33
C LEU A 235 -13.82 0.54 14.42
N MET A 236 -15.09 0.68 14.04
CA MET A 236 -16.22 0.56 14.98
C MET A 236 -16.32 -0.84 15.55
N VAL A 237 -16.20 -1.89 14.73
CA VAL A 237 -16.19 -3.28 15.19
C VAL A 237 -15.06 -3.50 16.19
N SER A 238 -13.84 -3.02 15.88
CA SER A 238 -12.69 -3.08 16.80
C SER A 238 -13.02 -2.44 18.15
N PHE A 239 -13.58 -1.25 18.13
CA PHE A 239 -13.88 -0.48 19.34
C PHE A 239 -14.94 -1.15 20.23
N TYR A 240 -16.06 -1.63 19.63
CA TYR A 240 -17.14 -2.24 20.40
C TYR A 240 -16.84 -3.66 20.87
N GLN A 241 -15.96 -4.39 20.18
CA GLN A 241 -15.62 -5.78 20.51
C GLN A 241 -14.26 -5.92 21.19
N ASP A 242 -13.57 -4.81 21.47
CA ASP A 242 -12.23 -4.77 22.07
C ASP A 242 -11.21 -5.64 21.28
N LEU A 243 -11.26 -5.55 19.93
CA LEU A 243 -10.41 -6.31 19.03
C LEU A 243 -9.23 -5.47 18.53
N PRO A 244 -8.08 -6.08 18.15
CA PRO A 244 -7.00 -5.38 17.47
C PRO A 244 -7.49 -4.67 16.21
N SER A 245 -7.33 -3.34 16.15
CA SER A 245 -7.94 -2.49 15.13
C SER A 245 -7.54 -2.85 13.69
N GLY A 246 -6.26 -3.12 13.46
CA GLY A 246 -5.78 -3.55 12.15
C GLY A 246 -6.46 -4.83 11.67
N ALA A 247 -6.50 -5.86 12.52
CA ALA A 247 -7.10 -7.14 12.18
C ALA A 247 -8.62 -7.03 11.94
N ALA A 248 -9.34 -6.26 12.77
CA ALA A 248 -10.78 -6.05 12.61
C ALA A 248 -11.09 -5.39 11.26
N ILE A 249 -10.36 -4.36 10.90
CA ILE A 249 -10.52 -3.66 9.61
C ILE A 249 -10.22 -4.62 8.44
N VAL A 250 -9.14 -5.40 8.50
CA VAL A 250 -8.78 -6.39 7.47
C VAL A 250 -9.90 -7.41 7.27
N CYS A 251 -10.47 -7.94 8.35
CA CYS A 251 -11.60 -8.89 8.27
C CYS A 251 -12.83 -8.26 7.61
N VAL A 252 -13.18 -7.02 7.95
CA VAL A 252 -14.29 -6.30 7.31
C VAL A 252 -14.05 -6.12 5.82
N PHE A 253 -12.84 -5.76 5.41
CA PHE A 253 -12.49 -5.69 3.98
C PHE A 253 -12.58 -7.04 3.29
N GLY A 254 -12.21 -8.14 3.96
CA GLY A 254 -12.40 -9.49 3.44
C GLY A 254 -13.87 -9.80 3.15
N VAL A 255 -14.77 -9.45 4.08
CA VAL A 255 -16.22 -9.58 3.88
C VAL A 255 -16.70 -8.72 2.71
N LEU A 256 -16.28 -7.45 2.64
CA LEU A 256 -16.63 -6.55 1.52
C LEU A 256 -16.16 -7.09 0.17
N LEU A 257 -14.98 -7.70 0.11
CA LEU A 257 -14.46 -8.31 -1.11
C LEU A 257 -15.35 -9.47 -1.56
N VAL A 258 -15.73 -10.36 -0.64
CA VAL A 258 -16.62 -11.51 -0.93
C VAL A 258 -17.99 -11.01 -1.43
N LEU A 259 -18.60 -10.04 -0.72
CA LEU A 259 -19.88 -9.45 -1.12
C LEU A 259 -19.78 -8.79 -2.50
N THR A 260 -18.72 -8.03 -2.76
CA THR A 260 -18.48 -7.39 -4.07
C THR A 260 -18.27 -8.45 -5.16
N GLY A 261 -17.56 -9.54 -4.85
CA GLY A 261 -17.39 -10.68 -5.76
C GLY A 261 -18.73 -11.30 -6.17
N ILE A 262 -19.58 -11.58 -5.20
CA ILE A 262 -20.95 -12.10 -5.45
C ILE A 262 -21.75 -11.13 -6.33
N VAL A 263 -21.80 -9.85 -5.96
CA VAL A 263 -22.52 -8.82 -6.74
C VAL A 263 -21.98 -8.71 -8.17
N SER A 264 -20.68 -8.88 -8.36
CA SER A 264 -20.05 -8.78 -9.69
C SER A 264 -20.50 -9.88 -10.65
N ILE A 265 -20.89 -11.07 -10.16
CA ILE A 265 -21.43 -12.17 -10.96
C ILE A 265 -22.74 -11.72 -11.60
N PHE A 266 -23.65 -11.14 -10.81
CA PHE A 266 -24.95 -10.67 -11.28
C PHE A 266 -24.86 -9.46 -12.23
N ILE A 267 -23.82 -8.60 -12.06
CA ILE A 267 -23.59 -7.45 -12.96
C ILE A 267 -23.07 -7.92 -14.34
N LYS A 268 -22.26 -8.98 -14.39
CA LYS A 268 -21.69 -9.51 -15.64
C LYS A 268 -22.69 -10.30 -16.46
N GLU A 269 -23.72 -10.88 -15.84
CA GLU A 269 -24.76 -11.67 -16.52
C GLU A 269 -25.81 -10.82 -17.27
N LYS A 270 -25.85 -9.49 -17.11
CA LYS A 270 -26.71 -8.65 -17.95
C LYS A 270 -26.20 -8.63 -19.39
N PRO A 271 -26.94 -9.25 -20.36
CA PRO A 271 -26.51 -9.31 -21.75
C PRO A 271 -26.39 -7.90 -22.33
N ARG A 272 -25.38 -7.72 -23.19
CA ARG A 272 -25.26 -6.54 -24.05
C ARG A 272 -26.58 -6.32 -24.80
N ARG A 273 -27.31 -5.25 -24.50
CA ARG A 273 -28.09 -4.65 -25.56
C ARG A 273 -27.10 -4.13 -26.58
N VAL A 274 -27.03 -4.81 -27.68
CA VAL A 274 -26.44 -4.30 -28.92
C VAL A 274 -27.43 -3.25 -29.39
N ASP A 275 -27.18 -2.01 -29.01
CA ASP A 275 -27.86 -0.88 -29.64
C ASP A 275 -27.27 -0.77 -31.05
N ALA A 276 -28.10 -1.08 -32.02
CA ALA A 276 -27.88 -0.97 -33.45
C ALA A 276 -27.70 0.49 -33.86
#